data_db4e617d5f8a33d62038c3f0b10edf8b
#
_entry.id   db4e617d5f8a33d62038c3f0b10edf8b
#
_cell.length_a   1.000
_cell.length_b   1.000
_cell.length_c   1.000
_cell.angle_alpha   90.00
_cell.angle_beta   90.00
_cell.angle_gamma   90.00
#
_symmetry.space_group_name_H-M   'P 1'
#
loop_
_entity.id
_entity.type
_entity.pdbx_description
1 polymer ?
#
loop_
_entity_poly.entity_id
_entity_poly.type
_entity_poly.pdbx_seq_one_letter_code
_entity_poly.pdbx_strand_id
1 'polypeptide(L)'
;QETKMPKNGNKFRAQQLSTLAGISHDLSINKEFGCLLNKLSTDNTLNNEQARNIELSLKKYNISKKYSSEFVIEQSKLISIAFQKWRLAKEKDDFKIFEESLSNLVELRKKECEILGYNEHPYDALLNQYEPGLTTSEVEVIFTNVRKYLVPFIKEISMQNK
;
A
#
# COMPACT_ATOMS: atom_id res chain seq x y z
N GLN A 1 10.28 18.28 -0.76
CA GLN A 1 11.48 17.65 -1.35
C GLN A 1 11.32 17.39 -2.84
N GLU A 2 10.22 16.77 -3.25
CA GLU A 2 9.99 16.34 -4.64
C GLU A 2 9.86 17.50 -5.61
N THR A 3 9.31 18.62 -5.18
CA THR A 3 9.14 19.83 -6.00
C THR A 3 10.44 20.61 -6.27
N LYS A 4 11.44 20.49 -5.39
CA LYS A 4 12.71 21.24 -5.48
C LYS A 4 13.91 20.38 -5.89
N MET A 5 13.69 19.08 -6.10
CA MET A 5 14.77 18.17 -6.45
C MET A 5 15.19 18.36 -7.92
N PRO A 6 16.50 18.50 -8.22
CA PRO A 6 16.99 18.56 -9.60
C PRO A 6 16.59 17.28 -10.36
N LYS A 7 16.20 17.43 -11.65
CA LYS A 7 15.78 16.30 -12.50
C LYS A 7 16.80 15.16 -12.54
N ASN A 8 18.09 15.46 -12.52
CA ASN A 8 19.17 14.46 -12.53
C ASN A 8 19.42 13.79 -11.17
N GLY A 9 18.84 14.28 -10.08
CA GLY A 9 18.95 13.70 -8.72
C GLY A 9 18.05 12.50 -8.45
N ASN A 10 17.08 12.23 -9.33
CA ASN A 10 16.02 11.22 -9.10
C ASN A 10 16.56 9.82 -8.84
N LYS A 11 17.52 9.35 -9.65
CA LYS A 11 18.11 7.99 -9.51
C LYS A 11 18.82 7.82 -8.18
N PHE A 12 19.62 8.79 -7.80
CA PHE A 12 20.35 8.78 -6.53
C PHE A 12 19.38 8.84 -5.33
N ARG A 13 18.35 9.68 -5.43
CA ARG A 13 17.32 9.78 -4.39
C ARG A 13 16.53 8.47 -4.23
N ALA A 14 16.16 7.82 -5.32
CA ALA A 14 15.49 6.51 -5.26
C ALA A 14 16.36 5.48 -4.52
N GLN A 15 17.67 5.49 -4.75
CA GLN A 15 18.60 4.61 -4.05
C GLN A 15 18.69 4.92 -2.55
N GLN A 16 18.78 6.22 -2.18
CA GLN A 16 18.76 6.61 -0.76
C GLN A 16 17.48 6.15 -0.05
N LEU A 17 16.32 6.39 -0.66
CA LEU A 17 15.03 6.00 -0.10
C LEU A 17 14.90 4.48 0.05
N SER A 18 15.35 3.71 -0.93
CA SER A 18 15.32 2.26 -0.86
C SER A 18 16.24 1.69 0.23
N THR A 19 17.43 2.27 0.40
CA THR A 19 18.34 1.90 1.49
C THR A 19 17.72 2.19 2.86
N LEU A 20 17.15 3.39 3.05
CA LEU A 20 16.46 3.74 4.29
C LEU A 20 15.23 2.88 4.56
N ALA A 21 14.48 2.50 3.52
CA ALA A 21 13.35 1.60 3.63
C ALA A 21 13.77 0.21 4.15
N GLY A 22 14.89 -0.34 3.63
CA GLY A 22 15.46 -1.59 4.12
C GLY A 22 15.87 -1.51 5.60
N ILE A 23 16.64 -0.49 5.97
CA ILE A 23 17.07 -0.28 7.37
C ILE A 23 15.85 -0.12 8.30
N SER A 24 14.86 0.67 7.90
CA SER A 24 13.64 0.88 8.69
C SER A 24 12.84 -0.42 8.84
N HIS A 25 12.80 -1.23 7.78
CA HIS A 25 12.15 -2.53 7.80
C HIS A 25 12.85 -3.47 8.79
N ASP A 26 14.17 -3.64 8.69
CA ASP A 26 14.95 -4.52 9.57
C ASP A 26 14.77 -4.14 11.06
N LEU A 27 14.74 -2.84 11.37
CA LEU A 27 14.44 -2.36 12.71
C LEU A 27 12.99 -2.68 13.14
N SER A 28 12.04 -2.56 12.22
CA SER A 28 10.61 -2.80 12.51
C SER A 28 10.30 -4.27 12.81
N ILE A 29 11.10 -5.21 12.29
CA ILE A 29 10.95 -6.65 12.51
C ILE A 29 11.96 -7.22 13.52
N ASN A 30 12.61 -6.35 14.30
CA ASN A 30 13.58 -6.76 15.32
C ASN A 30 12.97 -7.78 16.28
N LYS A 31 13.73 -8.87 16.57
CA LYS A 31 13.25 -9.98 17.41
C LYS A 31 12.95 -9.54 18.84
N GLU A 32 13.80 -8.68 19.42
CA GLU A 32 13.60 -8.18 20.79
C GLU A 32 12.33 -7.36 20.91
N PHE A 33 12.07 -6.51 19.91
CA PHE A 33 10.82 -5.75 19.81
C PHE A 33 9.61 -6.68 19.73
N GLY A 34 9.67 -7.71 18.87
CA GLY A 34 8.61 -8.70 18.77
C GLY A 34 8.37 -9.49 20.06
N CYS A 35 9.44 -9.88 20.77
CA CYS A 35 9.34 -10.54 22.08
C CYS A 35 8.66 -9.63 23.11
N LEU A 36 9.04 -8.34 23.14
CA LEU A 36 8.43 -7.36 24.03
C LEU A 36 6.93 -7.17 23.75
N LEU A 37 6.54 -7.03 22.49
CA LEU A 37 5.13 -6.92 22.10
C LEU A 37 4.31 -8.14 22.51
N ASN A 38 4.83 -9.35 22.30
CA ASN A 38 4.16 -10.58 22.73
C ASN A 38 4.03 -10.67 24.24
N LYS A 39 5.05 -10.26 25.00
CA LYS A 39 4.99 -10.22 26.46
C LYS A 39 3.92 -9.24 26.95
N LEU A 40 3.90 -8.03 26.37
CA LEU A 40 2.94 -7.00 26.74
C LEU A 40 1.50 -7.33 26.31
N SER A 41 1.29 -8.10 25.25
CA SER A 41 -0.05 -8.51 24.80
C SER A 41 -0.78 -9.43 25.78
N THR A 42 -0.07 -10.03 26.71
CA THR A 42 -0.62 -10.90 27.76
C THR A 42 -0.62 -10.22 29.15
N ASP A 43 -0.25 -8.95 29.23
CA ASP A 43 -0.17 -8.19 30.48
C ASP A 43 -1.53 -7.58 30.82
N ASN A 44 -2.17 -8.11 31.87
CA ASN A 44 -3.47 -7.66 32.35
C ASN A 44 -3.42 -6.36 33.18
N THR A 45 -2.23 -5.79 33.39
CA THR A 45 -2.08 -4.53 34.13
C THR A 45 -2.20 -3.29 33.24
N LEU A 46 -2.23 -3.48 31.91
CA LEU A 46 -2.35 -2.41 30.95
C LEU A 46 -3.77 -1.81 30.97
N ASN A 47 -3.85 -0.48 30.85
CA ASN A 47 -5.13 0.17 30.61
C ASN A 47 -5.60 -0.07 29.17
N ASN A 48 -6.86 0.30 28.86
CA ASN A 48 -7.47 0.06 27.54
C ASN A 48 -6.69 0.68 26.37
N GLU A 49 -6.15 1.89 26.53
CA GLU A 49 -5.36 2.55 25.49
C GLU A 49 -4.03 1.85 25.25
N GLN A 50 -3.35 1.47 26.31
CA GLN A 50 -2.09 0.71 26.24
C GLN A 50 -2.30 -0.65 25.58
N ALA A 51 -3.32 -1.40 26.02
CA ALA A 51 -3.66 -2.69 25.44
C ALA A 51 -3.97 -2.58 23.93
N ARG A 52 -4.75 -1.55 23.54
CA ARG A 52 -5.05 -1.29 22.13
C ARG A 52 -3.80 -0.91 21.31
N ASN A 53 -2.91 -0.11 21.85
CA ASN A 53 -1.65 0.24 21.21
C ASN A 53 -0.75 -0.97 20.99
N ILE A 54 -0.68 -1.88 21.97
CA ILE A 54 0.08 -3.12 21.83
C ILE A 54 -0.54 -4.03 20.77
N GLU A 55 -1.86 -4.20 20.77
CA GLU A 55 -2.58 -4.98 19.76
C GLU A 55 -2.27 -4.49 18.34
N LEU A 56 -2.40 -3.18 18.09
CA LEU A 56 -2.13 -2.58 16.79
C LEU A 56 -0.65 -2.71 16.39
N SER A 57 0.27 -2.53 17.34
CA SER A 57 1.70 -2.66 17.12
C SER A 57 2.08 -4.10 16.78
N LEU A 58 1.50 -5.07 17.49
CA LEU A 58 1.72 -6.50 17.23
C LEU A 58 1.16 -6.91 15.87
N LYS A 59 -0.04 -6.43 15.50
CA LYS A 59 -0.61 -6.63 14.16
C LYS A 59 0.32 -6.10 13.08
N LYS A 60 0.82 -4.87 13.23
CA LYS A 60 1.76 -4.25 12.30
C LYS A 60 3.08 -5.02 12.21
N TYR A 61 3.65 -5.43 13.34
CA TYR A 61 4.85 -6.24 13.41
C TYR A 61 4.70 -7.57 12.66
N ASN A 62 3.59 -8.28 12.89
CA ASN A 62 3.31 -9.56 12.23
C ASN A 62 3.12 -9.44 10.71
N ILE A 63 2.52 -8.34 10.25
CA ILE A 63 2.42 -8.03 8.81
C ILE A 63 3.81 -7.71 8.25
N SER A 64 4.58 -6.85 8.91
CA SER A 64 5.92 -6.47 8.46
C SER A 64 6.86 -7.68 8.33
N LYS A 65 6.76 -8.66 9.22
CA LYS A 65 7.55 -9.90 9.15
C LYS A 65 7.27 -10.76 7.92
N LYS A 66 6.15 -10.58 7.24
CA LYS A 66 5.86 -11.32 6.00
C LYS A 66 6.73 -10.85 4.84
N TYR A 67 7.17 -9.59 4.86
CA TYR A 67 8.03 -9.03 3.82
C TYR A 67 9.49 -9.36 4.07
N SER A 68 10.24 -9.64 3.00
CA SER A 68 11.70 -9.64 3.06
C SER A 68 12.24 -8.21 2.89
N SER A 69 13.45 -7.96 3.39
CA SER A 69 14.12 -6.66 3.22
C SER A 69 14.35 -6.33 1.75
N GLU A 70 14.66 -7.36 0.94
CA GLU A 70 14.85 -7.21 -0.51
C GLU A 70 13.57 -6.72 -1.19
N PHE A 71 12.40 -7.31 -0.82
CA PHE A 71 11.11 -6.89 -1.36
C PHE A 71 10.81 -5.44 -1.01
N VAL A 72 11.04 -5.02 0.23
CA VAL A 72 10.81 -3.63 0.68
C VAL A 72 11.71 -2.65 -0.05
N ILE A 73 12.97 -3.01 -0.27
CA ILE A 73 13.94 -2.21 -1.03
C ILE A 73 13.51 -2.10 -2.49
N GLU A 74 13.13 -3.22 -3.13
CA GLU A 74 12.62 -3.24 -4.52
C GLU A 74 11.37 -2.38 -4.65
N GLN A 75 10.40 -2.53 -3.75
CA GLN A 75 9.16 -1.75 -3.72
C GLN A 75 9.44 -0.25 -3.64
N SER A 76 10.28 0.18 -2.71
CA SER A 76 10.63 1.60 -2.54
C SER A 76 11.28 2.19 -3.80
N LYS A 77 12.17 1.42 -4.44
CA LYS A 77 12.85 1.82 -5.67
C LYS A 77 11.87 1.92 -6.84
N LEU A 78 11.03 0.91 -7.06
CA LEU A 78 10.05 0.89 -8.15
C LEU A 78 9.03 2.02 -8.02
N ILE A 79 8.50 2.27 -6.82
CA ILE A 79 7.58 3.38 -6.56
C ILE A 79 8.24 4.72 -6.89
N SER A 80 9.49 4.93 -6.48
CA SER A 80 10.20 6.19 -6.75
C SER A 80 10.43 6.42 -8.24
N ILE A 81 10.78 5.37 -9.00
CA ILE A 81 10.96 5.44 -10.45
C ILE A 81 9.62 5.69 -11.14
N ALA A 82 8.58 4.94 -10.76
CA ALA A 82 7.24 5.06 -11.34
C ALA A 82 6.65 6.45 -11.14
N PHE A 83 6.84 7.05 -9.96
CA PHE A 83 6.38 8.42 -9.69
C PHE A 83 7.00 9.43 -10.67
N GLN A 84 8.30 9.33 -10.95
CA GLN A 84 8.98 10.23 -11.90
C GLN A 84 8.49 10.03 -13.34
N LYS A 85 8.31 8.77 -13.74
CA LYS A 85 7.77 8.42 -15.06
C LYS A 85 6.33 8.91 -15.23
N TRP A 86 5.49 8.72 -14.21
CA TRP A 86 4.13 9.22 -14.18
C TRP A 86 4.08 10.75 -14.32
N ARG A 87 4.90 11.48 -13.56
CA ARG A 87 4.97 12.94 -13.66
C ARG A 87 5.37 13.41 -15.07
N LEU A 88 6.38 12.76 -15.66
CA LEU A 88 6.83 13.10 -17.02
C LEU A 88 5.77 12.77 -18.07
N ALA A 89 5.08 11.63 -17.92
CA ALA A 89 3.98 11.23 -18.79
C ALA A 89 2.85 12.26 -18.77
N LYS A 90 2.49 12.74 -17.58
CA LYS A 90 1.48 13.80 -17.41
C LYS A 90 1.94 15.14 -18.01
N GLU A 91 3.20 15.53 -17.82
CA GLU A 91 3.77 16.77 -18.38
C GLU A 91 3.73 16.76 -19.91
N LYS A 92 3.94 15.59 -20.52
CA LYS A 92 3.99 15.42 -21.99
C LYS A 92 2.70 14.92 -22.62
N ASP A 93 1.69 14.63 -21.83
CA ASP A 93 0.44 13.98 -22.27
C ASP A 93 0.70 12.67 -23.06
N ASP A 94 1.68 11.89 -22.60
CA ASP A 94 2.13 10.67 -23.26
C ASP A 94 2.18 9.49 -22.26
N PHE A 95 1.16 8.64 -22.30
CA PHE A 95 1.05 7.45 -21.43
C PHE A 95 2.17 6.45 -21.64
N LYS A 96 2.73 6.32 -22.85
CA LYS A 96 3.80 5.34 -23.14
C LYS A 96 5.02 5.50 -22.26
N ILE A 97 5.29 6.73 -21.79
CA ILE A 97 6.39 7.01 -20.86
C ILE A 97 6.19 6.29 -19.52
N PHE A 98 4.94 6.06 -19.09
CA PHE A 98 4.60 5.46 -17.80
C PHE A 98 4.23 3.97 -17.89
N GLU A 99 3.84 3.47 -19.04
CA GLU A 99 3.27 2.14 -19.28
C GLU A 99 4.11 1.01 -18.66
N GLU A 100 5.40 0.97 -18.96
CA GLU A 100 6.32 -0.04 -18.38
C GLU A 100 6.39 0.04 -16.86
N SER A 101 6.45 1.26 -16.31
CA SER A 101 6.50 1.45 -14.86
C SER A 101 5.20 1.04 -14.18
N LEU A 102 4.06 1.27 -14.83
CA LEU A 102 2.76 0.79 -14.36
C LEU A 102 2.70 -0.74 -14.34
N SER A 103 3.16 -1.39 -15.42
CA SER A 103 3.22 -2.85 -15.49
C SER A 103 4.07 -3.44 -14.36
N ASN A 104 5.24 -2.86 -14.11
CA ASN A 104 6.12 -3.27 -13.00
C ASN A 104 5.45 -3.09 -11.62
N LEU A 105 4.70 -2.00 -11.42
CA LEU A 105 3.94 -1.79 -10.19
C LEU A 105 2.83 -2.82 -10.01
N VAL A 106 2.11 -3.18 -11.09
CA VAL A 106 1.07 -4.21 -11.05
C VAL A 106 1.66 -5.57 -10.66
N GLU A 107 2.78 -5.97 -11.30
CA GLU A 107 3.47 -7.22 -10.94
C GLU A 107 4.00 -7.21 -9.50
N LEU A 108 4.50 -6.08 -9.04
CA LEU A 108 4.90 -5.92 -7.63
C LEU A 108 3.72 -6.10 -6.67
N ARG A 109 2.54 -5.55 -6.99
CA ARG A 109 1.32 -5.71 -6.18
C ARG A 109 0.81 -7.15 -6.19
N LYS A 110 0.91 -7.86 -7.31
CA LYS A 110 0.60 -9.30 -7.36
C LYS A 110 1.51 -10.10 -6.44
N LYS A 111 2.84 -9.86 -6.48
CA LYS A 111 3.79 -10.48 -5.54
C LYS A 111 3.44 -10.16 -4.08
N GLU A 112 3.04 -8.93 -3.79
CA GLU A 112 2.63 -8.51 -2.45
C GLU A 112 1.41 -9.29 -1.96
N CYS A 113 0.41 -9.53 -2.82
CA CYS A 113 -0.74 -10.36 -2.47
C CYS A 113 -0.32 -11.78 -2.05
N GLU A 114 0.62 -12.39 -2.79
CA GLU A 114 1.14 -13.73 -2.45
C GLU A 114 1.89 -13.73 -1.11
N ILE A 115 2.68 -12.69 -0.83
CA ILE A 115 3.42 -12.54 0.44
C ILE A 115 2.46 -12.38 1.62
N LEU A 116 1.44 -11.56 1.46
CA LEU A 116 0.44 -11.30 2.51
C LEU A 116 -0.46 -12.50 2.75
N GLY A 117 -0.76 -13.23 1.67
CA GLY A 117 -1.76 -14.28 1.64
C GLY A 117 -3.18 -13.74 1.58
N TYR A 118 -4.07 -14.50 0.97
CA TYR A 118 -5.49 -14.19 0.80
C TYR A 118 -6.31 -15.49 0.80
N ASN A 119 -7.61 -15.41 1.04
CA ASN A 119 -8.48 -16.58 1.04
C ASN A 119 -9.15 -16.79 -0.33
N GLU A 120 -9.92 -15.81 -0.80
CA GLU A 120 -10.74 -15.94 -2.01
C GLU A 120 -10.16 -15.14 -3.18
N HIS A 121 -9.83 -13.88 -2.95
CA HIS A 121 -9.38 -12.98 -4.01
C HIS A 121 -8.07 -12.28 -3.64
N PRO A 122 -7.04 -12.26 -4.54
CA PRO A 122 -5.76 -11.62 -4.23
C PRO A 122 -5.89 -10.14 -3.81
N TYR A 123 -6.86 -9.42 -4.36
CA TYR A 123 -7.10 -8.02 -4.01
C TYR A 123 -7.52 -7.82 -2.55
N ASP A 124 -8.07 -8.84 -1.88
CA ASP A 124 -8.45 -8.77 -0.45
C ASP A 124 -7.23 -8.46 0.43
N ALA A 125 -6.05 -9.00 0.07
CA ALA A 125 -4.81 -8.72 0.77
C ALA A 125 -4.41 -7.23 0.73
N LEU A 126 -4.66 -6.55 -0.39
CA LEU A 126 -4.40 -5.13 -0.54
C LEU A 126 -5.51 -4.28 0.08
N LEU A 127 -6.76 -4.67 -0.10
CA LEU A 127 -7.93 -4.00 0.47
C LEU A 127 -7.85 -3.94 1.99
N ASN A 128 -7.41 -5.02 2.62
CA ASN A 128 -7.25 -5.11 4.08
C ASN A 128 -6.23 -4.10 4.67
N GLN A 129 -5.39 -3.46 3.84
CA GLN A 129 -4.49 -2.39 4.27
C GLN A 129 -5.24 -1.07 4.50
N TYR A 130 -6.38 -0.87 3.84
CA TYR A 130 -7.20 0.35 3.89
C TYR A 130 -8.47 0.13 4.71
N GLU A 131 -9.17 -0.97 4.44
CA GLU A 131 -10.43 -1.36 5.09
C GLU A 131 -10.28 -2.76 5.72
N PRO A 132 -9.75 -2.83 6.95
CA PRO A 132 -9.47 -4.11 7.60
C PRO A 132 -10.71 -4.99 7.77
N GLY A 133 -10.67 -6.17 7.16
CA GLY A 133 -11.73 -7.17 7.22
C GLY A 133 -12.74 -7.08 6.09
N LEU A 134 -12.71 -6.04 5.24
CA LEU A 134 -13.59 -5.95 4.08
C LEU A 134 -13.04 -6.83 2.94
N THR A 135 -13.92 -7.57 2.29
CA THR A 135 -13.60 -8.46 1.17
C THR A 135 -14.01 -7.88 -0.18
N THR A 136 -13.38 -8.33 -1.24
CA THR A 136 -13.76 -7.97 -2.62
C THR A 136 -15.21 -8.34 -2.92
N SER A 137 -15.68 -9.49 -2.42
CA SER A 137 -17.05 -9.95 -2.59
C SER A 137 -18.06 -8.99 -1.95
N GLU A 138 -17.79 -8.48 -0.74
CA GLU A 138 -18.64 -7.49 -0.06
C GLU A 138 -18.65 -6.14 -0.79
N VAL A 139 -17.48 -5.70 -1.26
CA VAL A 139 -17.34 -4.46 -2.06
C VAL A 139 -18.14 -4.56 -3.36
N GLU A 140 -18.12 -5.72 -4.04
CA GLU A 140 -18.88 -5.95 -5.27
C GLU A 140 -20.40 -5.79 -5.05
N VAL A 141 -20.92 -6.32 -3.94
CA VAL A 141 -22.33 -6.16 -3.57
C VAL A 141 -22.68 -4.68 -3.35
N ILE A 142 -21.83 -3.96 -2.59
CA ILE A 142 -22.02 -2.53 -2.31
C ILE A 142 -22.00 -1.73 -3.61
N PHE A 143 -20.99 -1.92 -4.45
CA PHE A 143 -20.84 -1.16 -5.70
C PHE A 143 -21.90 -1.51 -6.74
N THR A 144 -22.37 -2.74 -6.78
CA THR A 144 -23.50 -3.13 -7.64
C THR A 144 -24.76 -2.35 -7.25
N ASN A 145 -25.05 -2.24 -5.96
CA ASN A 145 -26.18 -1.47 -5.46
C ASN A 145 -26.01 0.03 -5.76
N VAL A 146 -24.84 0.61 -5.49
CA VAL A 146 -24.56 2.02 -5.80
C VAL A 146 -24.74 2.31 -7.30
N ARG A 147 -24.17 1.46 -8.15
CA ARG A 147 -24.27 1.57 -9.62
C ARG A 147 -25.72 1.58 -10.11
N LYS A 148 -26.55 0.73 -9.53
CA LYS A 148 -27.98 0.62 -9.88
C LYS A 148 -28.74 1.94 -9.73
N TYR A 149 -28.40 2.75 -8.75
CA TYR A 149 -29.08 4.04 -8.49
C TYR A 149 -28.30 5.24 -9.07
N LEU A 150 -26.99 5.23 -8.96
CA LEU A 150 -26.17 6.38 -9.34
C LEU A 150 -26.07 6.58 -10.85
N VAL A 151 -25.95 5.48 -11.63
CA VAL A 151 -25.83 5.58 -13.09
C VAL A 151 -27.05 6.17 -13.77
N PRO A 152 -28.30 5.75 -13.45
CA PRO A 152 -29.51 6.40 -13.98
C PRO A 152 -29.61 7.87 -13.57
N PHE A 153 -29.30 8.20 -12.32
CA PHE A 153 -29.32 9.55 -11.79
C PHE A 153 -28.36 10.50 -12.54
N ILE A 154 -27.11 10.06 -12.78
CA ILE A 154 -26.14 10.84 -13.57
C ILE A 154 -26.63 11.05 -15.00
N LYS A 155 -27.23 10.02 -15.63
CA LYS A 155 -27.80 10.15 -16.98
C LYS A 155 -28.93 11.20 -17.03
N GLU A 156 -29.81 11.19 -16.04
CA GLU A 156 -30.90 12.17 -15.93
C GLU A 156 -30.39 13.60 -15.84
N ILE A 157 -29.41 13.86 -14.96
CA ILE A 157 -28.75 15.16 -14.84
C ILE A 157 -28.12 15.59 -16.18
N SER A 158 -27.41 14.66 -16.84
CA SER A 158 -26.74 14.95 -18.12
C SER A 158 -27.72 15.31 -19.26
N MET A 159 -28.94 14.78 -19.18
CA MET A 159 -30.00 15.13 -20.16
C MET A 159 -30.65 16.49 -19.89
N GLN A 160 -30.69 16.94 -18.64
CA GLN A 160 -31.26 18.24 -18.27
C GLN A 160 -30.33 19.43 -18.60
N ASN A 161 -29.02 19.19 -18.73
CA ASN A 161 -28.02 20.24 -19.04
C ASN A 161 -27.74 20.41 -20.54
N LYS A 162 -28.65 19.95 -21.42
CA LYS A 162 -28.68 20.23 -22.84
C LYS A 162 -29.83 21.17 -23.13
#